data_af373eec3b6eff865da6ce67b900e1d0
#
_entry.id   af373eec3b6eff865da6ce67b900e1d0
#
_cell.length_a   1.000
_cell.length_b   1.000
_cell.length_c   1.000
_cell.angle_alpha   90.00
_cell.angle_beta   90.00
_cell.angle_gamma   90.00
#
_symmetry.space_group_name_H-M   'P 1'
#
loop_
_entity.id
_entity.type
_entity.pdbx_description
1 polymer ?
#
loop_
_entity_poly.entity_id
_entity_poly.type
_entity_poly.pdbx_seq_one_letter_code
_entity_poly.pdbx_strand_id
1 'polypeptide(L)'
;MSENRLIGDYPVIGIRPTIDGRRGVLKVRESLEEQTMNMAKSAAKLFEENIRYSNGEPVKVVIADTTIGRVAEAASCADKFKKCGVDITLTVTPCWCYGAETMDMDPMTIKGVWGFNGTERPGAVYLASVLATHAQKGLPAFGIYGHDVCEADDTSIPEDVKEKLLRFGRAAVACATMRGKSYLQIGSITMGIGGSIIDPAFIEEYLGMRVESVDEVEIIRRMTQGIYDEAEYQKALKWTREKCKEGFDKNPEQFRRTDEQKEQDWEFVVKMMCIIKDLMNGNKNLPAGCEEESVGHNAIAAGFQGQRQWTDFYPNCDFPEAMLNTSFDWNGAREPYILATENDVLNGLGMLFMKLLTNRAQIFADVRTYWSPEAVKKATGYELEGVAKQSGGFIHLINSGAACLDACGKASDENGNGVMKPWYDVTDKDIDNILDATTWNYADLGYFRGGGYSSRFVTEAEMPCTMIRLNLVKGLGPVLQIAEGWTVHLPDEVTDKLWKRTDYTWPCTWFAPRTTGEGAFKTAYDVMNNWGANHGAISYGHIGADLITLCSMLRIPVAMHNVPEKDIFRPAAWNAFGMDKEGQDFRACNAYGPMYRNIR
;
A
#
# COMPACT_ATOMS: atom_id res chain seq x y z
N MET A 1 16.03 -18.81 -3.76
CA MET A 1 15.69 -17.57 -3.02
C MET A 1 15.92 -16.43 -3.99
N SER A 2 14.88 -15.70 -4.33
CA SER A 2 15.06 -14.46 -5.12
C SER A 2 15.93 -13.51 -4.28
N GLU A 3 16.98 -12.96 -4.87
CA GLU A 3 17.73 -11.87 -4.19
C GLU A 3 16.75 -10.78 -3.81
N ASN A 4 16.87 -10.25 -2.58
CA ASN A 4 16.04 -9.12 -2.16
C ASN A 4 16.28 -7.95 -3.10
N ARG A 5 15.19 -7.38 -3.62
CA ARG A 5 15.24 -6.23 -4.53
C ARG A 5 15.92 -5.01 -3.89
N LEU A 6 15.69 -4.80 -2.61
CA LEU A 6 16.19 -3.66 -1.85
C LEU A 6 17.17 -4.11 -0.76
N ILE A 7 18.10 -3.22 -0.42
CA ILE A 7 19.07 -3.42 0.66
C ILE A 7 18.36 -3.29 2.01
N GLY A 8 18.78 -4.12 2.96
CA GLY A 8 18.27 -4.18 4.33
C GLY A 8 17.35 -5.38 4.55
N ASP A 9 17.32 -5.81 5.81
CA ASP A 9 16.48 -6.93 6.24
C ASP A 9 15.00 -6.53 6.27
N TYR A 10 14.14 -7.54 6.12
CA TYR A 10 12.71 -7.37 6.40
C TYR A 10 12.46 -7.37 7.92
N PRO A 11 11.39 -6.68 8.41
CA PRO A 11 11.11 -6.58 9.83
C PRO A 11 10.79 -7.93 10.46
N VAL A 12 11.25 -8.13 11.69
CA VAL A 12 11.05 -9.35 12.47
C VAL A 12 9.99 -9.12 13.54
N ILE A 13 9.05 -10.07 13.69
CA ILE A 13 8.05 -10.06 14.76
C ILE A 13 8.59 -10.83 15.95
N GLY A 14 8.65 -10.18 17.12
CA GLY A 14 9.03 -10.80 18.40
C GLY A 14 7.82 -11.07 19.27
N ILE A 15 7.63 -12.31 19.74
CA ILE A 15 6.55 -12.65 20.66
C ILE A 15 7.07 -12.77 22.08
N ARG A 16 6.41 -12.06 22.99
CA ARG A 16 6.74 -11.91 24.42
C ARG A 16 5.70 -12.65 25.27
N PRO A 17 5.92 -13.92 25.65
CA PRO A 17 5.04 -14.65 26.54
C PRO A 17 5.18 -14.15 27.96
N THR A 18 4.24 -13.36 28.48
CA THR A 18 4.27 -12.84 29.85
C THR A 18 3.43 -13.71 30.78
N ILE A 19 3.91 -13.86 32.02
CA ILE A 19 3.35 -14.80 32.98
C ILE A 19 3.40 -14.21 34.40
N ASP A 20 2.53 -14.70 35.28
CA ASP A 20 2.63 -14.41 36.71
C ASP A 20 3.95 -14.95 37.26
N GLY A 21 4.81 -14.05 37.69
CA GLY A 21 6.15 -14.37 38.19
C GLY A 21 6.20 -15.04 39.55
N ARG A 22 5.05 -15.24 40.23
CA ARG A 22 5.00 -15.81 41.60
C ARG A 22 5.28 -17.31 41.58
N ARG A 23 6.35 -17.69 42.26
CA ARG A 23 6.73 -19.08 42.53
C ARG A 23 6.40 -19.46 43.98
N GLY A 24 6.69 -20.62 44.39
CA GLY A 24 6.54 -21.08 45.77
C GLY A 24 5.66 -22.32 45.89
N VAL A 25 5.10 -22.55 47.09
CA VAL A 25 4.37 -23.77 47.42
C VAL A 25 3.16 -24.03 46.51
N LEU A 26 2.48 -22.96 46.10
CA LEU A 26 1.30 -23.05 45.25
C LEU A 26 1.61 -23.15 43.73
N LYS A 27 2.88 -23.04 43.34
CA LYS A 27 3.38 -23.21 41.97
C LYS A 27 2.55 -22.43 40.93
N VAL A 28 2.19 -21.17 41.22
CA VAL A 28 1.32 -20.35 40.35
C VAL A 28 1.91 -20.22 38.97
N ARG A 29 3.18 -19.86 38.84
CA ARG A 29 3.86 -19.73 37.56
C ARG A 29 3.91 -21.04 36.80
N GLU A 30 4.33 -22.10 37.46
CA GLU A 30 4.50 -23.42 36.88
C GLU A 30 3.19 -23.97 36.28
N SER A 31 2.05 -23.63 36.90
CA SER A 31 0.73 -24.05 36.40
C SER A 31 0.28 -23.31 35.14
N LEU A 32 0.98 -22.24 34.72
CA LEU A 32 0.62 -21.40 33.58
C LEU A 32 1.66 -21.43 32.44
N GLU A 33 2.83 -22.05 32.68
CA GLU A 33 3.95 -22.07 31.71
C GLU A 33 3.50 -22.61 30.34
N GLU A 34 2.80 -23.73 30.34
CA GLU A 34 2.36 -24.41 29.12
C GLU A 34 1.37 -23.54 28.35
N GLN A 35 0.32 -23.03 28.99
CA GLN A 35 -0.67 -22.15 28.38
C GLN A 35 -0.03 -20.90 27.78
N THR A 36 0.87 -20.26 28.53
CA THR A 36 1.56 -19.03 28.09
C THR A 36 2.40 -19.28 26.84
N MET A 37 3.18 -20.36 26.82
CA MET A 37 4.01 -20.71 25.66
C MET A 37 3.18 -21.18 24.47
N ASN A 38 2.05 -21.87 24.69
CA ASN A 38 1.16 -22.28 23.61
C ASN A 38 0.50 -21.07 22.95
N MET A 39 0.08 -20.05 23.70
CA MET A 39 -0.40 -18.80 23.13
C MET A 39 0.66 -18.15 22.23
N ALA A 40 1.91 -18.09 22.68
CA ALA A 40 3.02 -17.52 21.89
C ALA A 40 3.27 -18.32 20.60
N LYS A 41 3.29 -19.65 20.67
CA LYS A 41 3.48 -20.53 19.52
C LYS A 41 2.31 -20.45 18.53
N SER A 42 1.07 -20.40 19.02
CA SER A 42 -0.12 -20.27 18.17
C SER A 42 -0.13 -18.92 17.43
N ALA A 43 0.24 -17.83 18.09
CA ALA A 43 0.37 -16.53 17.45
C ALA A 43 1.50 -16.50 16.42
N ALA A 44 2.66 -17.12 16.72
CA ALA A 44 3.77 -17.23 15.78
C ALA A 44 3.35 -17.96 14.51
N LYS A 45 2.75 -19.15 14.68
CA LYS A 45 2.23 -19.94 13.57
C LYS A 45 1.21 -19.16 12.73
N LEU A 46 0.28 -18.47 13.40
CA LEU A 46 -0.73 -17.64 12.70
C LEU A 46 -0.07 -16.60 11.80
N PHE A 47 0.96 -15.90 12.28
CA PHE A 47 1.65 -14.89 11.49
C PHE A 47 2.44 -15.52 10.33
N GLU A 48 3.24 -16.55 10.57
CA GLU A 48 4.05 -17.22 9.55
C GLU A 48 3.22 -17.84 8.42
N GLU A 49 2.03 -18.37 8.74
CA GLU A 49 1.13 -18.96 7.75
C GLU A 49 0.37 -17.92 6.92
N ASN A 50 0.04 -16.74 7.49
CA ASN A 50 -0.92 -15.81 6.89
C ASN A 50 -0.35 -14.44 6.50
N ILE A 51 0.87 -14.09 6.91
CA ILE A 51 1.48 -12.80 6.56
C ILE A 51 2.74 -13.04 5.75
N ARG A 52 2.88 -12.27 4.67
CA ARG A 52 4.05 -12.31 3.80
C ARG A 52 4.65 -10.93 3.65
N TYR A 53 5.95 -10.89 3.51
CA TYR A 53 6.69 -9.70 3.10
C TYR A 53 6.34 -9.33 1.64
N SER A 54 6.75 -8.14 1.22
CA SER A 54 6.55 -7.70 -0.16
C SER A 54 7.25 -8.57 -1.21
N ASN A 55 8.30 -9.31 -0.82
CA ASN A 55 8.97 -10.30 -1.67
C ASN A 55 8.26 -11.67 -1.74
N GLY A 56 7.10 -11.83 -1.09
CA GLY A 56 6.30 -13.05 -1.06
C GLY A 56 6.73 -14.10 -0.02
N GLU A 57 7.86 -13.92 0.66
CA GLU A 57 8.30 -14.83 1.72
C GLU A 57 7.45 -14.69 2.99
N PRO A 58 7.21 -15.78 3.74
CA PRO A 58 6.56 -15.70 5.04
C PRO A 58 7.32 -14.79 6.01
N VAL A 59 6.57 -14.09 6.88
CA VAL A 59 7.20 -13.26 7.90
C VAL A 59 8.02 -14.09 8.90
N LYS A 60 9.13 -13.54 9.33
CA LYS A 60 9.98 -14.16 10.36
C LYS A 60 9.45 -13.81 11.74
N VAL A 61 9.25 -14.83 12.57
CA VAL A 61 8.81 -14.69 13.95
C VAL A 61 9.84 -15.26 14.91
N VAL A 62 10.08 -14.56 16.02
CA VAL A 62 11.00 -14.97 17.09
C VAL A 62 10.25 -14.95 18.41
N ILE A 63 10.26 -16.05 19.16
CA ILE A 63 9.68 -16.12 20.51
C ILE A 63 10.80 -15.95 21.54
N ALA A 64 10.53 -15.27 22.67
CA ALA A 64 11.44 -15.23 23.81
C ALA A 64 11.80 -16.66 24.28
N ASP A 65 13.02 -16.87 24.79
CA ASP A 65 13.50 -18.20 25.18
C ASP A 65 12.75 -18.77 26.39
N THR A 66 12.24 -17.87 27.24
CA THR A 66 11.47 -18.25 28.43
C THR A 66 10.25 -17.36 28.54
N THR A 67 9.28 -17.77 29.37
CA THR A 67 8.21 -16.89 29.82
C THR A 67 8.78 -15.74 30.65
N ILE A 68 8.11 -14.58 30.59
CA ILE A 68 8.57 -13.31 31.18
C ILE A 68 7.71 -12.97 32.38
N GLY A 69 8.19 -13.23 33.59
CA GLY A 69 7.49 -12.93 34.83
C GLY A 69 8.11 -11.81 35.66
N ARG A 70 9.36 -11.39 35.34
CA ARG A 70 10.13 -10.39 36.05
C ARG A 70 11.09 -9.62 35.14
N VAL A 71 11.67 -8.53 35.69
CA VAL A 71 12.58 -7.60 35.01
C VAL A 71 13.76 -8.33 34.33
N ALA A 72 14.40 -9.29 35.01
CA ALA A 72 15.56 -9.98 34.44
C ALA A 72 15.21 -10.77 33.18
N GLU A 73 14.05 -11.42 33.17
CA GLU A 73 13.56 -12.16 31.98
C GLU A 73 13.13 -11.20 30.87
N ALA A 74 12.54 -10.06 31.22
CA ALA A 74 12.23 -9.00 30.26
C ALA A 74 13.50 -8.43 29.63
N ALA A 75 14.56 -8.23 30.39
CA ALA A 75 15.86 -7.78 29.90
C ALA A 75 16.51 -8.82 28.97
N SER A 76 16.49 -10.11 29.35
CA SER A 76 16.95 -11.20 28.49
C SER A 76 16.20 -11.25 27.14
N CYS A 77 14.88 -11.11 27.18
CA CYS A 77 14.07 -11.04 25.99
C CYS A 77 14.46 -9.84 25.10
N ALA A 78 14.63 -8.66 25.70
CA ALA A 78 15.04 -7.46 24.96
C ALA A 78 16.42 -7.62 24.31
N ASP A 79 17.39 -8.23 25.00
CA ASP A 79 18.72 -8.52 24.45
C ASP A 79 18.65 -9.49 23.27
N LYS A 80 17.86 -10.57 23.39
CA LYS A 80 17.61 -11.50 22.29
C LYS A 80 16.98 -10.79 21.09
N PHE A 81 15.93 -10.02 21.33
CA PHE A 81 15.18 -9.35 20.25
C PHE A 81 16.04 -8.31 19.51
N LYS A 82 16.85 -7.56 20.23
CA LYS A 82 17.83 -6.67 19.62
C LYS A 82 18.82 -7.39 18.71
N LYS A 83 19.33 -8.55 19.12
CA LYS A 83 20.24 -9.39 18.33
C LYS A 83 19.55 -10.00 17.10
N CYS A 84 18.23 -10.24 17.17
CA CYS A 84 17.43 -10.78 16.08
C CYS A 84 16.84 -9.72 15.15
N GLY A 85 17.08 -8.43 15.40
CA GLY A 85 16.53 -7.33 14.61
C GLY A 85 14.99 -7.25 14.68
N VAL A 86 14.42 -7.42 15.87
CA VAL A 86 12.96 -7.33 16.08
C VAL A 86 12.50 -5.88 16.01
N ASP A 87 11.56 -5.60 15.12
CA ASP A 87 10.92 -4.29 14.92
C ASP A 87 9.49 -4.23 15.44
N ILE A 88 8.87 -5.39 15.62
CA ILE A 88 7.45 -5.52 15.99
C ILE A 88 7.37 -6.48 17.17
N THR A 89 6.64 -6.11 18.22
CA THR A 89 6.45 -7.01 19.37
C THR A 89 4.97 -7.31 19.59
N LEU A 90 4.68 -8.58 19.88
CA LEU A 90 3.39 -9.02 20.42
C LEU A 90 3.62 -9.61 21.82
N THR A 91 3.09 -8.96 22.83
CA THR A 91 3.02 -9.53 24.18
C THR A 91 1.76 -10.37 24.28
N VAL A 92 1.88 -11.62 24.75
CA VAL A 92 0.74 -12.52 25.02
C VAL A 92 0.71 -12.90 26.47
N THR A 93 -0.50 -12.97 27.07
CA THR A 93 -0.65 -13.35 28.47
C THR A 93 -1.97 -14.04 28.75
N PRO A 94 -1.96 -15.18 29.45
CA PRO A 94 -3.19 -15.84 29.91
C PRO A 94 -3.68 -15.31 31.27
N CYS A 95 -2.86 -14.48 31.98
CA CYS A 95 -3.07 -14.19 33.37
C CYS A 95 -2.58 -12.78 33.76
N TRP A 96 -2.77 -12.42 35.04
CA TRP A 96 -2.10 -11.29 35.64
C TRP A 96 -0.57 -11.43 35.56
N CYS A 97 0.08 -10.32 35.33
CA CYS A 97 1.53 -10.21 35.32
C CYS A 97 1.95 -8.81 35.84
N TYR A 98 3.23 -8.60 36.08
CA TYR A 98 3.76 -7.32 36.59
C TYR A 98 4.04 -6.37 35.41
N GLY A 99 3.07 -5.52 35.06
CA GLY A 99 3.05 -4.72 33.83
C GLY A 99 4.32 -3.93 33.56
N ALA A 100 4.69 -3.04 34.46
CA ALA A 100 5.88 -2.19 34.29
C ALA A 100 7.21 -2.96 34.29
N GLU A 101 7.26 -4.13 34.92
CA GLU A 101 8.47 -4.97 34.97
C GLU A 101 8.65 -5.82 33.70
N THR A 102 7.58 -6.16 33.01
CA THR A 102 7.57 -7.15 31.90
C THR A 102 7.26 -6.56 30.54
N MET A 103 6.80 -5.30 30.49
CA MET A 103 6.44 -4.64 29.24
C MET A 103 7.63 -4.43 28.28
N ASP A 104 7.33 -4.26 27.01
CA ASP A 104 8.32 -3.82 26.02
C ASP A 104 8.58 -2.31 26.19
N MET A 105 9.82 -1.95 26.52
CA MET A 105 10.25 -0.58 26.76
C MET A 105 10.95 0.06 25.54
N ASP A 106 11.20 -0.69 24.46
CA ASP A 106 11.86 -0.15 23.28
C ASP A 106 10.95 0.85 22.57
N PRO A 107 11.36 2.14 22.41
CA PRO A 107 10.53 3.14 21.74
C PRO A 107 10.36 2.89 20.25
N MET A 108 11.22 2.06 19.66
CA MET A 108 11.27 1.83 18.20
C MET A 108 10.44 0.64 17.74
N THR A 109 10.02 -0.24 18.64
CA THR A 109 9.17 -1.37 18.27
C THR A 109 7.70 -0.96 18.17
N ILE A 110 6.98 -1.55 17.22
CA ILE A 110 5.53 -1.46 17.12
C ILE A 110 4.91 -2.53 18.03
N LYS A 111 3.99 -2.14 18.91
CA LYS A 111 3.55 -2.95 20.04
C LYS A 111 2.10 -3.40 19.97
N GLY A 112 1.89 -4.72 20.05
CA GLY A 112 0.60 -5.35 20.32
C GLY A 112 0.61 -6.10 21.65
N VAL A 113 -0.55 -6.19 22.29
CA VAL A 113 -0.75 -6.95 23.52
C VAL A 113 -2.03 -7.77 23.40
N TRP A 114 -1.92 -9.09 23.48
CA TRP A 114 -3.04 -10.00 23.50
C TRP A 114 -3.24 -10.58 24.90
N GLY A 115 -4.37 -10.19 25.53
CA GLY A 115 -4.83 -10.76 26.81
C GLY A 115 -5.86 -11.85 26.56
N PHE A 116 -5.65 -13.03 27.15
CA PHE A 116 -6.59 -14.14 27.08
C PHE A 116 -7.89 -13.81 27.82
N ASN A 117 -9.04 -14.06 27.21
CA ASN A 117 -10.33 -13.90 27.86
C ASN A 117 -10.73 -15.20 28.59
N GLY A 118 -10.25 -15.37 29.81
CA GLY A 118 -10.57 -16.50 30.69
C GLY A 118 -11.11 -16.03 32.04
N THR A 119 -11.67 -16.94 32.84
CA THR A 119 -12.34 -16.61 34.09
C THR A 119 -11.45 -16.70 35.33
N GLU A 120 -10.64 -17.74 35.45
CA GLU A 120 -9.86 -18.00 36.66
C GLU A 120 -8.67 -17.06 36.83
N ARG A 121 -7.96 -16.78 35.75
CA ARG A 121 -6.75 -15.96 35.72
C ARG A 121 -6.75 -15.08 34.47
N PRO A 122 -7.65 -14.08 34.44
CA PRO A 122 -7.94 -13.35 33.22
C PRO A 122 -6.78 -12.49 32.75
N GLY A 123 -6.36 -12.69 31.52
CA GLY A 123 -5.37 -11.84 30.84
C GLY A 123 -5.81 -10.40 30.67
N ALA A 124 -7.13 -10.13 30.73
CA ALA A 124 -7.71 -8.78 30.65
C ALA A 124 -7.16 -7.83 31.70
N VAL A 125 -6.88 -8.31 32.93
CA VAL A 125 -6.39 -7.45 34.01
C VAL A 125 -4.97 -6.96 33.72
N TYR A 126 -4.12 -7.83 33.22
CA TYR A 126 -2.79 -7.43 32.75
C TYR A 126 -2.88 -6.54 31.52
N LEU A 127 -3.70 -6.92 30.52
CA LEU A 127 -3.90 -6.15 29.31
C LEU A 127 -4.25 -4.69 29.61
N ALA A 128 -5.27 -4.45 30.44
CA ALA A 128 -5.67 -3.10 30.81
C ALA A 128 -4.56 -2.33 31.54
N SER A 129 -3.88 -2.99 32.49
CA SER A 129 -2.78 -2.39 33.26
C SER A 129 -1.59 -2.03 32.38
N VAL A 130 -1.16 -2.93 31.50
CA VAL A 130 0.03 -2.69 30.66
C VAL A 130 -0.25 -1.66 29.57
N LEU A 131 -1.46 -1.63 29.00
CA LEU A 131 -1.84 -0.60 28.03
C LEU A 131 -1.85 0.79 28.66
N ALA A 132 -2.36 0.92 29.91
CA ALA A 132 -2.27 2.18 30.65
C ALA A 132 -0.82 2.58 30.93
N THR A 133 0.04 1.62 31.26
CA THR A 133 1.47 1.88 31.50
C THR A 133 2.19 2.30 30.21
N HIS A 134 1.88 1.67 29.08
CA HIS A 134 2.37 2.09 27.76
C HIS A 134 1.93 3.52 27.43
N ALA A 135 0.66 3.86 27.66
CA ALA A 135 0.14 5.22 27.44
C ALA A 135 0.88 6.27 28.28
N GLN A 136 1.12 6.01 29.56
CA GLN A 136 1.88 6.91 30.45
C GLN A 136 3.32 7.15 29.98
N LYS A 137 3.91 6.17 29.30
CA LYS A 137 5.30 6.26 28.80
C LYS A 137 5.42 6.81 27.38
N GLY A 138 4.30 7.17 26.74
CA GLY A 138 4.30 7.63 25.35
C GLY A 138 4.64 6.52 24.33
N LEU A 139 4.41 5.27 24.67
CA LEU A 139 4.68 4.08 23.87
C LEU A 139 3.35 3.38 23.49
N PRO A 140 2.52 3.95 22.61
CA PRO A 140 1.19 3.41 22.34
C PRO A 140 1.25 1.97 21.87
N ALA A 141 0.28 1.17 22.36
CA ALA A 141 0.17 -0.24 22.05
C ALA A 141 -1.27 -0.60 21.65
N PHE A 142 -1.39 -1.60 20.76
CA PHE A 142 -2.67 -2.15 20.31
C PHE A 142 -3.13 -3.24 21.27
N GLY A 143 -4.31 -3.06 21.87
CA GLY A 143 -4.91 -4.06 22.75
C GLY A 143 -5.75 -5.07 21.99
N ILE A 144 -5.51 -6.35 22.20
CA ILE A 144 -6.24 -7.45 21.56
C ILE A 144 -6.89 -8.29 22.66
N TYR A 145 -8.23 -8.45 22.56
CA TYR A 145 -9.04 -9.18 23.52
C TYR A 145 -10.21 -9.83 22.80
N GLY A 146 -10.48 -11.10 23.12
CA GLY A 146 -11.58 -11.85 22.52
C GLY A 146 -12.94 -11.48 23.11
N HIS A 147 -14.00 -11.55 22.29
CA HIS A 147 -15.36 -11.27 22.72
C HIS A 147 -15.87 -12.33 23.72
N ASP A 148 -15.64 -13.59 23.43
CA ASP A 148 -16.17 -14.68 24.23
C ASP A 148 -15.14 -15.26 25.22
N VAL A 149 -15.63 -15.73 26.35
CA VAL A 149 -14.81 -16.41 27.37
C VAL A 149 -14.34 -17.75 26.82
N CYS A 150 -13.03 -18.02 26.99
CA CYS A 150 -12.39 -19.28 26.59
C CYS A 150 -12.01 -20.11 27.81
N GLU A 151 -12.07 -21.44 27.68
CA GLU A 151 -11.55 -22.36 28.69
C GLU A 151 -10.02 -22.34 28.71
N ALA A 152 -9.44 -22.57 29.90
CA ALA A 152 -8.00 -22.44 30.09
C ALA A 152 -7.13 -23.41 29.26
N ASP A 153 -7.70 -24.55 28.88
CA ASP A 153 -7.06 -25.58 28.05
C ASP A 153 -7.32 -25.41 26.55
N ASP A 154 -8.17 -24.47 26.15
CA ASP A 154 -8.39 -24.13 24.74
C ASP A 154 -7.18 -23.38 24.17
N THR A 155 -6.49 -24.04 23.24
CA THR A 155 -5.32 -23.48 22.56
C THR A 155 -5.67 -22.83 21.21
N SER A 156 -6.94 -22.82 20.82
CA SER A 156 -7.41 -22.16 19.60
C SER A 156 -7.37 -20.64 19.75
N ILE A 157 -7.24 -19.94 18.62
CA ILE A 157 -7.37 -18.49 18.59
C ILE A 157 -8.79 -18.17 18.11
N PRO A 158 -9.64 -17.49 18.92
CA PRO A 158 -10.96 -17.06 18.50
C PRO A 158 -10.90 -16.20 17.23
N GLU A 159 -11.91 -16.29 16.36
CA GLU A 159 -11.86 -15.64 15.05
C GLU A 159 -11.72 -14.11 15.12
N ASP A 160 -12.39 -13.46 16.08
CA ASP A 160 -12.26 -12.01 16.30
C ASP A 160 -10.87 -11.60 16.82
N VAL A 161 -10.18 -12.46 17.57
CA VAL A 161 -8.80 -12.29 18.00
C VAL A 161 -7.86 -12.49 16.82
N LYS A 162 -8.09 -13.54 16.03
CA LYS A 162 -7.32 -13.84 14.81
C LYS A 162 -7.36 -12.68 13.81
N GLU A 163 -8.54 -12.12 13.56
CA GLU A 163 -8.70 -10.94 12.72
C GLU A 163 -7.84 -9.76 13.20
N LYS A 164 -7.90 -9.42 14.51
CA LYS A 164 -7.14 -8.33 15.11
C LYS A 164 -5.63 -8.58 15.06
N LEU A 165 -5.19 -9.82 15.34
CA LEU A 165 -3.79 -10.21 15.25
C LEU A 165 -3.26 -10.05 13.83
N LEU A 166 -3.97 -10.55 12.83
CA LEU A 166 -3.57 -10.46 11.43
C LEU A 166 -3.56 -9.01 10.92
N ARG A 167 -4.58 -8.20 11.29
CA ARG A 167 -4.61 -6.77 10.96
C ARG A 167 -3.42 -6.03 11.59
N PHE A 168 -3.17 -6.26 12.87
CA PHE A 168 -1.99 -5.71 13.55
C PHE A 168 -0.69 -6.12 12.85
N GLY A 169 -0.52 -7.42 12.57
CA GLY A 169 0.70 -7.96 11.97
C GLY A 169 0.96 -7.38 10.56
N ARG A 170 -0.07 -7.37 9.68
CA ARG A 170 0.06 -6.78 8.32
C ARG A 170 0.44 -5.31 8.38
N ALA A 171 -0.28 -4.52 9.18
CA ALA A 171 -0.03 -3.08 9.31
C ALA A 171 1.36 -2.80 9.92
N ALA A 172 1.78 -3.56 10.92
CA ALA A 172 3.08 -3.41 11.56
C ALA A 172 4.24 -3.79 10.61
N VAL A 173 4.10 -4.87 9.84
CA VAL A 173 5.08 -5.25 8.81
C VAL A 173 5.17 -4.17 7.74
N ALA A 174 4.04 -3.65 7.25
CA ALA A 174 4.02 -2.56 6.28
C ALA A 174 4.72 -1.30 6.81
N CYS A 175 4.41 -0.90 8.04
CA CYS A 175 5.03 0.25 8.70
C CYS A 175 6.55 0.08 8.83
N ALA A 176 7.02 -1.05 9.37
CA ALA A 176 8.43 -1.29 9.63
C ALA A 176 9.25 -1.52 8.34
N THR A 177 8.63 -2.01 7.26
CA THR A 177 9.31 -2.24 5.97
C THR A 177 9.80 -0.95 5.32
N MET A 178 9.13 0.17 5.54
CA MET A 178 9.50 1.47 4.94
C MET A 178 10.80 2.03 5.51
N ARG A 179 11.08 1.77 6.80
CA ARG A 179 12.25 2.33 7.48
C ARG A 179 13.57 1.99 6.77
N GLY A 180 14.40 3.01 6.53
CA GLY A 180 15.71 2.88 5.90
C GLY A 180 15.70 2.73 4.37
N LYS A 181 14.52 2.71 3.75
CA LYS A 181 14.36 2.76 2.29
C LYS A 181 14.32 4.20 1.79
N SER A 182 14.18 4.40 0.48
CA SER A 182 14.02 5.73 -0.08
C SER A 182 12.77 5.85 -0.96
N TYR A 183 12.33 7.10 -1.16
CA TYR A 183 11.48 7.52 -2.26
C TYR A 183 12.36 8.26 -3.28
N LEU A 184 12.35 7.81 -4.53
CA LEU A 184 13.12 8.41 -5.62
C LEU A 184 12.25 9.35 -6.44
N GLN A 185 12.57 10.63 -6.44
CA GLN A 185 12.00 11.61 -7.36
C GLN A 185 12.83 11.66 -8.64
N ILE A 186 12.23 11.41 -9.79
CA ILE A 186 12.86 11.62 -11.11
C ILE A 186 12.24 12.89 -11.70
N GLY A 187 13.00 13.95 -11.70
CA GLY A 187 12.53 15.29 -11.98
C GLY A 187 11.94 15.99 -10.75
N SER A 188 10.99 16.89 -10.96
CA SER A 188 10.35 17.69 -9.93
C SER A 188 8.82 17.56 -10.01
N ILE A 189 8.07 18.67 -9.87
CA ILE A 189 6.60 18.68 -9.95
C ILE A 189 6.15 18.96 -11.37
N THR A 190 5.18 18.18 -11.83
CA THR A 190 4.56 18.38 -13.15
C THR A 190 3.54 19.52 -13.11
N MET A 191 3.56 20.38 -14.11
CA MET A 191 2.54 21.42 -14.39
C MET A 191 2.11 22.26 -13.18
N GLY A 192 2.98 22.37 -12.17
CA GLY A 192 2.68 23.16 -10.97
C GLY A 192 1.61 22.56 -10.05
N ILE A 193 1.45 21.25 -10.03
CA ILE A 193 0.52 20.55 -9.14
C ILE A 193 1.02 20.69 -7.69
N GLY A 194 0.63 21.78 -7.03
CA GLY A 194 1.13 22.14 -5.70
C GLY A 194 0.82 21.14 -4.60
N GLY A 195 -0.26 20.37 -4.74
CA GLY A 195 -0.65 19.31 -3.81
C GLY A 195 0.25 18.07 -3.82
N SER A 196 1.20 17.99 -4.76
CA SER A 196 2.19 16.90 -4.82
C SER A 196 3.57 17.29 -4.25
N ILE A 197 3.76 18.56 -3.91
CA ILE A 197 5.01 19.04 -3.27
C ILE A 197 5.13 18.41 -1.89
N ILE A 198 6.29 17.81 -1.63
CA ILE A 198 6.57 17.21 -0.33
C ILE A 198 7.57 18.04 0.47
N ASP A 199 7.48 17.89 1.77
CA ASP A 199 8.54 18.24 2.70
C ASP A 199 9.32 16.94 3.01
N PRO A 200 10.63 16.86 2.69
CA PRO A 200 11.44 15.69 3.01
C PRO A 200 11.39 15.31 4.50
N ALA A 201 11.29 16.29 5.40
CA ALA A 201 11.17 16.05 6.83
C ALA A 201 9.92 15.21 7.18
N PHE A 202 8.82 15.35 6.43
CA PHE A 202 7.65 14.48 6.61
C PHE A 202 8.00 13.00 6.36
N ILE A 203 8.63 12.69 5.23
CA ILE A 203 8.98 11.31 4.88
C ILE A 203 9.96 10.73 5.89
N GLU A 204 10.95 11.50 6.32
CA GLU A 204 11.94 11.09 7.32
C GLU A 204 11.31 10.86 8.70
N GLU A 205 10.54 11.82 9.20
CA GLU A 205 9.99 11.77 10.55
C GLU A 205 8.84 10.77 10.71
N TYR A 206 7.98 10.62 9.69
CA TYR A 206 6.80 9.74 9.78
C TYR A 206 7.04 8.34 9.25
N LEU A 207 7.83 8.19 8.20
CA LEU A 207 8.03 6.92 7.51
C LEU A 207 9.41 6.30 7.75
N GLY A 208 10.36 7.07 8.30
CA GLY A 208 11.75 6.64 8.45
C GLY A 208 12.47 6.41 7.11
N MET A 209 11.97 7.01 6.04
CA MET A 209 12.50 6.89 4.67
C MET A 209 13.34 8.11 4.30
N ARG A 210 14.26 7.94 3.35
CA ARG A 210 14.98 9.05 2.71
C ARG A 210 14.22 9.53 1.48
N VAL A 211 14.50 10.77 1.08
CA VAL A 211 14.09 11.32 -0.21
C VAL A 211 15.34 11.52 -1.07
N GLU A 212 15.35 10.90 -2.23
CA GLU A 212 16.40 11.04 -3.24
C GLU A 212 15.82 11.76 -4.45
N SER A 213 16.64 12.52 -5.16
CA SER A 213 16.22 13.21 -6.38
C SER A 213 17.24 13.01 -7.50
N VAL A 214 16.74 12.68 -8.68
CA VAL A 214 17.53 12.51 -9.91
C VAL A 214 16.93 13.41 -10.97
N ASP A 215 17.78 14.14 -11.70
CA ASP A 215 17.36 14.92 -12.86
C ASP A 215 16.95 13.98 -14.01
N GLU A 216 15.90 14.34 -14.76
CA GLU A 216 15.42 13.55 -15.92
C GLU A 216 16.50 13.37 -17.00
N VAL A 217 17.48 14.27 -17.07
CA VAL A 217 18.62 14.16 -18.01
C VAL A 217 19.46 12.91 -17.76
N GLU A 218 19.41 12.32 -16.55
CA GLU A 218 20.12 11.08 -16.24
C GLU A 218 19.60 9.90 -17.08
N ILE A 219 18.30 9.86 -17.36
CA ILE A 219 17.74 8.85 -18.27
C ILE A 219 18.33 9.00 -19.66
N ILE A 220 18.39 10.23 -20.17
CA ILE A 220 18.97 10.53 -21.50
C ILE A 220 20.46 10.22 -21.54
N ARG A 221 21.21 10.58 -20.47
CA ARG A 221 22.62 10.23 -20.34
C ARG A 221 22.82 8.72 -20.41
N ARG A 222 22.06 7.93 -19.63
CA ARG A 222 22.17 6.47 -19.64
C ARG A 222 21.83 5.88 -21.00
N MET A 223 20.77 6.34 -21.64
CA MET A 223 20.43 5.90 -23.01
C MET A 223 21.55 6.19 -24.01
N THR A 224 22.08 7.42 -23.99
CA THR A 224 23.07 7.88 -24.96
C THR A 224 24.43 7.23 -24.78
N GLN A 225 24.81 6.92 -23.53
CA GLN A 225 26.10 6.32 -23.19
C GLN A 225 26.03 4.79 -23.07
N GLY A 226 24.88 4.18 -23.29
CA GLY A 226 24.69 2.72 -23.18
C GLY A 226 24.80 2.19 -21.75
N ILE A 227 24.39 2.98 -20.74
CA ILE A 227 24.43 2.60 -19.32
C ILE A 227 23.12 1.94 -18.94
N TYR A 228 22.90 0.75 -19.42
CA TYR A 228 21.76 -0.14 -19.10
C TYR A 228 22.13 -1.59 -19.44
N ASP A 229 21.38 -2.56 -18.90
CA ASP A 229 21.56 -3.98 -19.21
C ASP A 229 20.97 -4.26 -20.59
N GLU A 230 21.85 -4.38 -21.59
CA GLU A 230 21.46 -4.62 -22.98
C GLU A 230 20.71 -5.95 -23.15
N ALA A 231 21.12 -7.00 -22.42
CA ALA A 231 20.47 -8.31 -22.52
C ALA A 231 19.04 -8.27 -21.97
N GLU A 232 18.83 -7.59 -20.85
CA GLU A 232 17.49 -7.37 -20.29
C GLU A 232 16.63 -6.49 -21.21
N TYR A 233 17.20 -5.41 -21.71
CA TYR A 233 16.50 -4.54 -22.66
C TYR A 233 16.03 -5.29 -23.91
N GLN A 234 16.87 -6.09 -24.53
CA GLN A 234 16.51 -6.86 -25.72
C GLN A 234 15.42 -7.90 -25.41
N LYS A 235 15.48 -8.55 -24.24
CA LYS A 235 14.43 -9.47 -23.80
C LYS A 235 13.10 -8.75 -23.59
N ALA A 236 13.13 -7.59 -22.91
CA ALA A 236 11.96 -6.77 -22.67
C ALA A 236 11.33 -6.26 -23.98
N LEU A 237 12.14 -5.73 -24.89
CA LEU A 237 11.66 -5.22 -26.18
C LEU A 237 11.03 -6.32 -27.03
N LYS A 238 11.66 -7.50 -27.10
CA LYS A 238 11.08 -8.66 -27.81
C LYS A 238 9.72 -9.04 -27.21
N TRP A 239 9.63 -9.16 -25.90
CA TRP A 239 8.38 -9.48 -25.21
C TRP A 239 7.30 -8.41 -25.45
N THR A 240 7.67 -7.14 -25.40
CA THR A 240 6.74 -6.02 -25.68
C THR A 240 6.14 -6.13 -27.08
N ARG A 241 6.96 -6.38 -28.10
CA ARG A 241 6.48 -6.56 -29.48
C ARG A 241 5.58 -7.78 -29.65
N GLU A 242 5.81 -8.84 -28.89
CA GLU A 242 5.03 -10.09 -28.99
C GLU A 242 3.71 -10.02 -28.19
N LYS A 243 3.69 -9.30 -27.06
CA LYS A 243 2.61 -9.35 -26.07
C LYS A 243 1.78 -8.06 -25.98
N CYS A 244 2.35 -6.90 -26.27
CA CYS A 244 1.66 -5.62 -26.17
C CYS A 244 0.92 -5.33 -27.49
N LYS A 245 -0.39 -5.56 -27.52
CA LYS A 245 -1.24 -5.31 -28.69
C LYS A 245 -1.41 -3.80 -28.90
N GLU A 246 -0.99 -3.31 -30.05
CA GLU A 246 -1.28 -1.94 -30.44
C GLU A 246 -2.78 -1.73 -30.66
N GLY A 247 -3.29 -0.63 -30.14
CA GLY A 247 -4.65 -0.18 -30.30
C GLY A 247 -4.79 0.81 -31.46
N PHE A 248 -5.66 1.80 -31.29
CA PHE A 248 -5.87 2.82 -32.30
C PHE A 248 -5.03 4.07 -32.05
N ASP A 249 -4.76 4.81 -33.12
CA ASP A 249 -4.12 6.13 -33.09
C ASP A 249 -5.20 7.19 -33.39
N LYS A 250 -5.55 8.01 -32.36
CA LYS A 250 -6.59 9.03 -32.48
C LYS A 250 -6.12 10.31 -33.19
N ASN A 251 -4.81 10.44 -33.42
CA ASN A 251 -4.26 11.64 -34.03
C ASN A 251 -4.79 11.81 -35.46
N PRO A 252 -5.04 13.05 -35.92
CA PRO A 252 -5.37 13.31 -37.33
C PRO A 252 -4.29 12.74 -38.26
N GLU A 253 -4.69 12.16 -39.37
CA GLU A 253 -3.82 11.41 -40.28
C GLU A 253 -2.52 12.19 -40.66
N GLN A 254 -2.65 13.49 -40.92
CA GLN A 254 -1.52 14.35 -41.30
C GLN A 254 -0.50 14.57 -40.17
N PHE A 255 -0.82 14.22 -38.90
CA PHE A 255 0.08 14.36 -37.76
C PHE A 255 0.55 13.01 -37.23
N ARG A 256 0.03 11.88 -37.76
CA ARG A 256 0.44 10.55 -37.32
C ARG A 256 1.91 10.32 -37.60
N ARG A 257 2.57 9.67 -36.63
CA ARG A 257 3.94 9.20 -36.80
C ARG A 257 4.01 8.03 -37.79
N THR A 258 5.15 7.90 -38.49
CA THR A 258 5.41 6.73 -39.38
C THR A 258 5.64 5.48 -38.53
N ASP A 259 5.58 4.31 -39.14
CA ASP A 259 5.82 3.04 -38.43
C ASP A 259 7.26 3.00 -37.85
N GLU A 260 8.25 3.56 -38.58
CA GLU A 260 9.63 3.66 -38.07
C GLU A 260 9.72 4.56 -36.84
N GLN A 261 9.00 5.68 -36.80
CA GLN A 261 8.97 6.57 -35.65
C GLN A 261 8.27 5.91 -34.45
N LYS A 262 7.18 5.18 -34.70
CA LYS A 262 6.49 4.40 -33.64
C LYS A 262 7.37 3.29 -33.08
N GLU A 263 8.13 2.62 -33.93
CA GLU A 263 9.10 1.62 -33.48
C GLU A 263 10.21 2.23 -32.62
N GLN A 264 10.72 3.40 -33.01
CA GLN A 264 11.70 4.16 -32.20
C GLN A 264 11.12 4.56 -30.82
N ASP A 265 9.84 4.92 -30.78
CA ASP A 265 9.16 5.21 -29.52
C ASP A 265 9.04 3.96 -28.64
N TRP A 266 8.74 2.78 -29.19
CA TRP A 266 8.77 1.51 -28.45
C TRP A 266 10.15 1.21 -27.88
N GLU A 267 11.20 1.32 -28.69
CA GLU A 267 12.58 1.15 -28.24
C GLU A 267 12.93 2.11 -27.09
N PHE A 268 12.50 3.37 -27.22
CA PHE A 268 12.75 4.40 -26.21
C PHE A 268 12.04 4.09 -24.88
N VAL A 269 10.74 3.83 -24.89
CA VAL A 269 9.97 3.64 -23.63
C VAL A 269 10.36 2.35 -22.91
N VAL A 270 10.69 1.28 -23.63
CA VAL A 270 11.19 0.04 -23.03
C VAL A 270 12.57 0.25 -22.38
N LYS A 271 13.47 0.95 -23.06
CA LYS A 271 14.77 1.30 -22.50
C LYS A 271 14.66 2.20 -21.29
N MET A 272 13.80 3.22 -21.34
CA MET A 272 13.48 4.10 -20.23
C MET A 272 13.00 3.32 -19.01
N MET A 273 12.10 2.35 -19.21
CA MET A 273 11.60 1.49 -18.14
C MET A 273 12.73 0.70 -17.46
N CYS A 274 13.64 0.09 -18.22
CA CYS A 274 14.78 -0.64 -17.68
C CYS A 274 15.68 0.30 -16.86
N ILE A 275 15.95 1.50 -17.36
CA ILE A 275 16.77 2.50 -16.67
C ILE A 275 16.11 2.98 -15.36
N ILE A 276 14.81 3.24 -15.36
CA ILE A 276 14.08 3.63 -14.13
C ILE A 276 14.15 2.51 -13.09
N LYS A 277 13.97 1.27 -13.52
CA LYS A 277 14.11 0.10 -12.63
C LYS A 277 15.51 0.03 -12.02
N ASP A 278 16.56 0.24 -12.82
CA ASP A 278 17.94 0.25 -12.36
C ASP A 278 18.25 1.42 -11.43
N LEU A 279 17.71 2.61 -11.68
CA LEU A 279 17.79 3.74 -10.76
C LEU A 279 17.17 3.39 -9.39
N MET A 280 16.06 2.70 -9.35
CA MET A 280 15.41 2.30 -8.09
C MET A 280 16.23 1.26 -7.31
N ASN A 281 16.64 0.18 -7.98
CA ASN A 281 17.19 -1.02 -7.32
C ASN A 281 18.72 -1.11 -7.35
N GLY A 282 19.35 -0.48 -8.35
CA GLY A 282 20.67 -0.87 -8.83
C GLY A 282 20.62 -2.05 -9.80
N ASN A 283 21.74 -2.26 -10.52
CA ASN A 283 21.89 -3.39 -11.43
C ASN A 283 23.38 -3.76 -11.59
N LYS A 284 23.74 -4.97 -11.18
CA LYS A 284 25.12 -5.48 -11.25
C LYS A 284 25.57 -5.83 -12.67
N ASN A 285 24.63 -5.92 -13.62
CA ASN A 285 24.87 -6.29 -15.01
C ASN A 285 25.12 -5.08 -15.91
N LEU A 286 25.23 -3.88 -15.35
CA LEU A 286 25.62 -2.70 -16.12
C LEU A 286 27.01 -2.88 -16.72
N PRO A 287 27.33 -2.18 -17.83
CA PRO A 287 28.65 -2.23 -18.46
C PRO A 287 29.77 -1.92 -17.46
N ALA A 288 30.95 -2.49 -17.70
CA ALA A 288 32.14 -2.20 -16.90
C ALA A 288 32.48 -0.70 -16.92
N GLY A 289 32.82 -0.15 -15.76
CA GLY A 289 33.06 1.29 -15.59
C GLY A 289 31.82 2.07 -15.15
N CYS A 290 30.70 1.39 -14.87
CA CYS A 290 29.45 1.99 -14.37
C CYS A 290 29.17 1.53 -12.92
N GLU A 291 30.21 1.40 -12.09
CA GLU A 291 30.08 0.90 -10.71
C GLU A 291 29.23 1.84 -9.84
N GLU A 292 29.29 3.14 -10.05
CA GLU A 292 28.48 4.13 -9.36
C GLU A 292 26.99 3.97 -9.72
N GLU A 293 26.68 3.87 -11.00
CA GLU A 293 25.31 3.70 -11.50
C GLU A 293 24.70 2.35 -11.12
N SER A 294 25.56 1.34 -10.90
CA SER A 294 25.09 -0.01 -10.55
C SER A 294 24.48 -0.13 -9.15
N VAL A 295 24.76 0.82 -8.25
CA VAL A 295 24.28 0.78 -6.86
C VAL A 295 22.79 1.09 -6.75
N GLY A 296 22.25 2.00 -7.55
CA GLY A 296 20.88 2.48 -7.45
C GLY A 296 20.61 3.30 -6.19
N HIS A 297 19.33 3.60 -5.94
CA HIS A 297 18.89 4.49 -4.85
C HIS A 297 18.16 3.78 -3.70
N ASN A 298 18.13 2.44 -3.68
CA ASN A 298 17.38 1.64 -2.68
C ASN A 298 15.92 2.11 -2.53
N ALA A 299 15.25 2.41 -3.65
CA ALA A 299 13.95 3.05 -3.69
C ALA A 299 12.81 2.03 -3.64
N ILE A 300 12.03 2.07 -2.55
CA ILE A 300 10.81 1.27 -2.40
C ILE A 300 9.64 1.84 -3.20
N ALA A 301 9.69 3.14 -3.49
CA ALA A 301 8.77 3.85 -4.36
C ALA A 301 9.52 4.96 -5.11
N ALA A 302 9.00 5.34 -6.26
CA ALA A 302 9.51 6.42 -7.08
C ALA A 302 8.35 7.19 -7.74
N GLY A 303 8.68 8.34 -8.33
CA GLY A 303 7.78 9.10 -9.20
C GLY A 303 8.55 9.70 -10.35
N PHE A 304 7.90 9.80 -11.50
CA PHE A 304 8.46 10.44 -12.69
C PHE A 304 7.68 11.72 -13.02
N GLN A 305 8.38 12.84 -13.19
CA GLN A 305 7.74 14.13 -13.46
C GLN A 305 6.85 14.08 -14.72
N GLY A 306 7.36 13.60 -15.84
CA GLY A 306 6.66 13.38 -17.08
C GLY A 306 6.30 14.67 -17.81
N GLN A 307 5.12 15.19 -17.57
CA GLN A 307 4.61 16.38 -18.23
C GLN A 307 5.14 17.66 -17.55
N ARG A 308 5.50 18.75 -18.22
CA ARG A 308 5.47 18.93 -19.66
C ARG A 308 6.82 18.76 -20.31
N GLN A 309 7.82 19.56 -20.05
CA GLN A 309 9.05 19.69 -20.85
C GLN A 309 9.54 18.36 -21.43
N TRP A 310 9.53 17.28 -20.63
CA TRP A 310 9.87 15.95 -21.10
C TRP A 310 8.99 15.51 -22.28
N THR A 311 7.67 15.50 -22.12
CA THR A 311 6.73 15.02 -23.15
C THR A 311 6.56 15.98 -24.33
N ASP A 312 7.15 17.17 -24.26
CA ASP A 312 7.26 18.06 -25.44
C ASP A 312 8.35 17.60 -26.42
N PHE A 313 9.33 16.79 -25.96
CA PHE A 313 10.49 16.37 -26.76
C PHE A 313 10.68 14.86 -26.82
N TYR A 314 10.37 14.12 -25.76
CA TYR A 314 10.59 12.69 -25.63
C TYR A 314 9.28 11.92 -25.46
N PRO A 315 9.26 10.62 -25.80
CA PRO A 315 8.12 9.75 -25.51
C PRO A 315 7.70 9.79 -24.04
N ASN A 316 6.38 9.69 -23.78
CA ASN A 316 5.82 9.75 -22.44
C ASN A 316 6.29 8.59 -21.55
N CYS A 317 6.02 8.68 -20.24
CA CYS A 317 6.37 7.65 -19.26
C CYS A 317 5.22 6.65 -19.02
N ASP A 318 4.12 6.71 -19.76
CA ASP A 318 2.92 5.89 -19.50
C ASP A 318 3.23 4.39 -19.55
N PHE A 319 4.03 3.94 -20.54
CA PHE A 319 4.44 2.55 -20.63
C PHE A 319 5.34 2.12 -19.44
N PRO A 320 6.42 2.82 -19.07
CA PRO A 320 7.20 2.53 -17.87
C PRO A 320 6.36 2.50 -16.59
N GLU A 321 5.49 3.49 -16.39
CA GLU A 321 4.64 3.59 -15.21
C GLU A 321 3.63 2.43 -15.16
N ALA A 322 2.92 2.14 -16.23
CA ALA A 322 1.98 1.02 -16.29
C ALA A 322 2.69 -0.31 -16.02
N MET A 323 3.79 -0.59 -16.71
CA MET A 323 4.49 -1.87 -16.59
C MET A 323 5.19 -2.04 -15.25
N LEU A 324 5.84 -1.02 -14.70
CA LEU A 324 6.50 -1.13 -13.40
C LEU A 324 5.50 -1.32 -12.26
N ASN A 325 4.34 -0.66 -12.32
CA ASN A 325 3.27 -0.86 -11.34
C ASN A 325 2.52 -2.21 -11.49
N THR A 326 2.68 -2.92 -12.61
CA THR A 326 2.06 -4.22 -12.87
C THR A 326 2.77 -5.35 -12.11
N SER A 327 2.07 -6.43 -11.78
CA SER A 327 2.58 -7.57 -11.00
C SER A 327 3.36 -8.61 -11.83
N PHE A 328 3.64 -8.32 -13.10
CA PHE A 328 4.41 -9.19 -13.98
C PHE A 328 5.19 -8.40 -15.04
N ASP A 329 6.14 -9.05 -15.67
CA ASP A 329 6.88 -8.53 -16.83
C ASP A 329 7.34 -9.70 -17.74
N TRP A 330 8.35 -9.47 -18.59
CA TRP A 330 8.94 -10.47 -19.48
C TRP A 330 9.63 -11.65 -18.74
N ASN A 331 9.74 -11.61 -17.41
CA ASN A 331 10.24 -12.69 -16.58
C ASN A 331 9.11 -13.47 -15.87
N GLY A 332 7.85 -13.13 -16.10
CA GLY A 332 6.69 -13.67 -15.41
C GLY A 332 6.24 -12.82 -14.23
N ALA A 333 5.50 -13.43 -13.30
CA ALA A 333 4.99 -12.74 -12.11
C ALA A 333 6.13 -12.23 -11.21
N ARG A 334 6.01 -11.01 -10.72
CA ARG A 334 7.00 -10.35 -9.86
C ARG A 334 6.37 -9.33 -8.93
N GLU A 335 7.09 -8.98 -7.87
CA GLU A 335 6.71 -7.86 -7.00
C GLU A 335 6.53 -6.58 -7.82
N PRO A 336 5.33 -5.94 -7.77
CA PRO A 336 5.11 -4.66 -8.46
C PRO A 336 5.96 -3.55 -7.83
N TYR A 337 6.43 -2.65 -8.68
CA TYR A 337 7.05 -1.41 -8.23
C TYR A 337 5.97 -0.40 -7.85
N ILE A 338 6.37 0.72 -7.29
CA ILE A 338 5.57 1.93 -7.21
C ILE A 338 6.30 3.01 -8.00
N LEU A 339 5.71 3.42 -9.11
CA LEU A 339 6.16 4.55 -9.91
C LEU A 339 4.96 5.50 -10.10
N ALA A 340 4.97 6.59 -9.36
CA ALA A 340 3.88 7.55 -9.36
C ALA A 340 3.94 8.46 -10.60
N THR A 341 2.81 8.58 -11.27
CA THR A 341 2.62 9.50 -12.39
C THR A 341 2.80 10.94 -11.92
N GLU A 342 3.38 11.77 -12.79
CA GLU A 342 3.56 13.20 -12.56
C GLU A 342 4.39 13.53 -11.29
N ASN A 343 5.15 12.54 -10.81
CA ASN A 343 5.88 12.60 -9.55
C ASN A 343 5.01 13.09 -8.38
N ASP A 344 3.71 12.71 -8.34
CA ASP A 344 2.88 12.97 -7.17
C ASP A 344 3.30 12.04 -6.03
N VAL A 345 4.26 12.50 -5.24
CA VAL A 345 4.87 11.75 -4.15
C VAL A 345 3.84 11.31 -3.12
N LEU A 346 2.86 12.17 -2.79
CA LEU A 346 1.85 11.85 -1.78
C LEU A 346 0.90 10.76 -2.26
N ASN A 347 0.54 10.75 -3.56
CA ASN A 347 -0.23 9.66 -4.15
C ASN A 347 0.60 8.36 -4.25
N GLY A 348 1.89 8.48 -4.63
CA GLY A 348 2.83 7.36 -4.66
C GLY A 348 3.03 6.71 -3.30
N LEU A 349 3.08 7.49 -2.21
CA LEU A 349 3.10 6.96 -0.84
C LEU A 349 1.79 6.27 -0.47
N GLY A 350 0.65 6.79 -0.92
CA GLY A 350 -0.64 6.10 -0.78
C GLY A 350 -0.62 4.74 -1.48
N MET A 351 -0.12 4.67 -2.72
CA MET A 351 0.08 3.40 -3.42
C MET A 351 1.01 2.46 -2.65
N LEU A 352 2.11 2.97 -2.10
CA LEU A 352 3.05 2.18 -1.28
C LEU A 352 2.38 1.59 -0.05
N PHE A 353 1.59 2.37 0.70
CA PHE A 353 0.86 1.88 1.87
C PHE A 353 -0.04 0.70 1.52
N MET A 354 -0.83 0.84 0.45
CA MET A 354 -1.75 -0.22 0.01
C MET A 354 -1.00 -1.44 -0.55
N LYS A 355 0.10 -1.23 -1.30
CA LYS A 355 0.95 -2.33 -1.78
C LYS A 355 1.50 -3.15 -0.63
N LEU A 356 2.05 -2.51 0.40
CA LEU A 356 2.65 -3.21 1.56
C LEU A 356 1.61 -3.93 2.42
N LEU A 357 0.35 -3.48 2.42
CA LEU A 357 -0.75 -4.16 3.10
C LEU A 357 -1.29 -5.36 2.32
N THR A 358 -1.23 -5.33 0.98
CA THR A 358 -1.95 -6.29 0.12
C THR A 358 -1.04 -7.15 -0.75
N ASN A 359 0.22 -6.78 -0.94
CA ASN A 359 1.14 -7.35 -1.92
C ASN A 359 0.58 -7.38 -3.37
N ARG A 360 -0.34 -6.45 -3.69
CA ARG A 360 -0.99 -6.31 -4.99
C ARG A 360 -0.41 -5.12 -5.76
N ALA A 361 -0.61 -5.13 -7.06
CA ALA A 361 -0.46 -3.94 -7.89
C ALA A 361 -1.41 -2.82 -7.43
N GLN A 362 -1.05 -1.57 -7.67
CA GLN A 362 -1.83 -0.41 -7.23
C GLN A 362 -2.12 0.52 -8.42
N ILE A 363 -3.25 1.20 -8.36
CA ILE A 363 -3.71 2.09 -9.42
C ILE A 363 -3.46 3.54 -9.01
N PHE A 364 -2.81 4.30 -9.87
CA PHE A 364 -2.80 5.75 -9.80
C PHE A 364 -3.96 6.28 -10.66
N ALA A 365 -4.75 7.23 -10.18
CA ALA A 365 -5.86 7.79 -10.95
C ALA A 365 -6.05 9.29 -10.72
N ASP A 366 -6.49 9.98 -11.79
CA ASP A 366 -7.12 11.29 -11.68
C ASP A 366 -8.55 11.13 -11.18
N VAL A 367 -8.95 11.92 -10.20
CA VAL A 367 -10.34 12.06 -9.75
C VAL A 367 -11.00 13.10 -10.66
N ARG A 368 -11.59 12.65 -11.79
CA ARG A 368 -11.81 13.54 -12.93
C ARG A 368 -13.22 14.10 -13.05
N THR A 369 -14.25 13.27 -12.95
CA THR A 369 -15.61 13.71 -13.22
C THR A 369 -16.63 12.95 -12.40
N TYR A 370 -17.53 13.67 -11.76
CA TYR A 370 -18.74 13.08 -11.19
C TYR A 370 -19.83 12.98 -12.25
N TRP A 371 -20.42 11.79 -12.37
CA TRP A 371 -21.58 11.52 -13.22
C TRP A 371 -22.82 11.32 -12.35
N SER A 372 -23.74 12.29 -12.37
CA SER A 372 -25.05 12.12 -11.73
C SER A 372 -25.94 11.17 -12.54
N PRO A 373 -26.96 10.54 -11.91
CA PRO A 373 -27.94 9.72 -12.63
C PRO A 373 -28.61 10.48 -13.78
N GLU A 374 -28.94 11.75 -13.57
CA GLU A 374 -29.56 12.62 -14.58
C GLU A 374 -28.62 12.90 -15.75
N ALA A 375 -27.33 13.14 -15.46
CA ALA A 375 -26.32 13.39 -16.49
C ALA A 375 -26.09 12.14 -17.36
N VAL A 376 -26.01 10.95 -16.75
CA VAL A 376 -25.90 9.68 -17.48
C VAL A 376 -27.13 9.45 -18.36
N LYS A 377 -28.33 9.59 -17.81
CA LYS A 377 -29.59 9.45 -18.57
C LYS A 377 -29.66 10.42 -19.74
N LYS A 378 -29.32 11.69 -19.52
CA LYS A 378 -29.28 12.72 -20.58
C LYS A 378 -28.27 12.38 -21.69
N ALA A 379 -27.11 11.84 -21.31
CA ALA A 379 -26.01 11.56 -22.24
C ALA A 379 -26.23 10.28 -23.06
N THR A 380 -26.84 9.26 -22.46
CA THR A 380 -26.85 7.90 -22.99
C THR A 380 -28.25 7.29 -23.14
N GLY A 381 -29.25 7.83 -22.43
CA GLY A 381 -30.58 7.23 -22.26
C GLY A 381 -30.67 6.15 -21.20
N TYR A 382 -29.54 5.77 -20.57
CA TYR A 382 -29.46 4.72 -19.56
C TYR A 382 -29.82 5.25 -18.17
N GLU A 383 -30.60 4.49 -17.41
CA GLU A 383 -30.87 4.73 -15.99
C GLU A 383 -29.93 3.90 -15.13
N LEU A 384 -29.25 4.54 -14.18
CA LEU A 384 -28.33 3.86 -13.29
C LEU A 384 -29.06 2.84 -12.41
N GLU A 385 -28.39 1.71 -12.18
CA GLU A 385 -28.83 0.60 -11.34
C GLU A 385 -27.77 0.26 -10.29
N GLY A 386 -28.06 -0.71 -9.42
CA GLY A 386 -27.10 -1.27 -8.45
C GLY A 386 -26.44 -0.20 -7.56
N VAL A 387 -25.14 -0.37 -7.33
CA VAL A 387 -24.35 0.50 -6.46
C VAL A 387 -24.27 1.94 -6.97
N ALA A 388 -24.20 2.15 -8.28
CA ALA A 388 -24.15 3.49 -8.87
C ALA A 388 -25.43 4.29 -8.57
N LYS A 389 -26.61 3.64 -8.62
CA LYS A 389 -27.87 4.25 -8.24
C LYS A 389 -27.92 4.55 -6.73
N GLN A 390 -27.49 3.60 -5.91
CA GLN A 390 -27.47 3.75 -4.44
C GLN A 390 -26.54 4.89 -3.99
N SER A 391 -25.41 5.06 -4.66
CA SER A 391 -24.43 6.12 -4.39
C SER A 391 -24.83 7.48 -4.97
N GLY A 392 -25.96 7.57 -5.67
CA GLY A 392 -26.38 8.81 -6.34
C GLY A 392 -25.47 9.20 -7.50
N GLY A 393 -24.92 8.23 -8.21
CA GLY A 393 -23.98 8.42 -9.32
C GLY A 393 -22.64 7.73 -9.09
N PHE A 394 -21.64 8.09 -9.87
CA PHE A 394 -20.29 7.55 -9.76
C PHE A 394 -19.24 8.58 -10.17
N ILE A 395 -18.00 8.31 -9.80
CA ILE A 395 -16.82 9.12 -10.13
C ILE A 395 -16.07 8.44 -11.26
N HIS A 396 -15.73 9.18 -12.30
CA HIS A 396 -14.82 8.74 -13.34
C HIS A 396 -13.38 8.92 -12.85
N LEU A 397 -12.69 7.83 -12.69
CA LEU A 397 -11.28 7.76 -12.37
C LEU A 397 -10.52 7.33 -13.61
N ILE A 398 -9.61 8.17 -14.08
CA ILE A 398 -8.86 7.95 -15.30
C ILE A 398 -7.43 8.44 -15.10
N ASN A 399 -6.47 7.73 -15.63
CA ASN A 399 -5.07 8.14 -15.67
C ASN A 399 -4.58 8.18 -17.12
N SER A 400 -3.50 8.88 -17.36
CA SER A 400 -2.87 9.10 -18.68
C SER A 400 -2.25 7.84 -19.34
N GLY A 401 -2.80 6.65 -19.03
CA GLY A 401 -2.33 5.37 -19.57
C GLY A 401 -1.27 4.68 -18.71
N ALA A 402 -1.01 5.23 -17.53
CA ALA A 402 -0.01 4.74 -16.58
C ALA A 402 -0.56 3.76 -15.53
N ALA A 403 -1.84 3.38 -15.59
CA ALA A 403 -2.41 2.42 -14.65
C ALA A 403 -1.84 1.01 -14.87
N CYS A 404 -1.52 0.30 -13.77
CA CYS A 404 -1.08 -1.07 -13.82
C CYS A 404 -2.08 -1.96 -14.59
N LEU A 405 -1.58 -2.93 -15.33
CA LEU A 405 -2.43 -3.78 -16.18
C LEU A 405 -3.38 -4.68 -15.37
N ASP A 406 -2.97 -5.08 -14.17
CA ASP A 406 -3.80 -5.84 -13.21
C ASP A 406 -5.13 -5.14 -12.92
N ALA A 407 -5.18 -3.81 -13.05
CA ALA A 407 -6.37 -3.01 -12.82
C ALA A 407 -7.54 -3.37 -13.74
N CYS A 408 -7.29 -4.00 -14.89
CA CYS A 408 -8.38 -4.53 -15.74
C CYS A 408 -9.24 -5.57 -15.01
N GLY A 409 -8.73 -6.20 -13.91
CA GLY A 409 -9.48 -7.15 -13.10
C GLY A 409 -9.70 -8.51 -13.77
N LYS A 410 -8.87 -8.90 -14.74
CA LYS A 410 -9.05 -10.15 -15.53
C LYS A 410 -8.26 -11.35 -15.00
N ALA A 411 -7.54 -11.23 -13.89
CA ALA A 411 -7.17 -12.40 -13.12
C ALA A 411 -8.44 -13.04 -12.51
N SER A 412 -8.44 -14.34 -12.28
CA SER A 412 -9.64 -15.05 -11.81
C SER A 412 -9.39 -15.74 -10.47
N ASP A 413 -10.37 -15.66 -9.56
CA ASP A 413 -10.41 -16.49 -8.36
C ASP A 413 -10.78 -17.95 -8.69
N GLU A 414 -10.89 -18.79 -7.67
CA GLU A 414 -11.29 -20.20 -7.80
C GLU A 414 -12.71 -20.41 -8.37
N ASN A 415 -13.56 -19.38 -8.28
CA ASN A 415 -14.93 -19.38 -8.78
C ASN A 415 -15.05 -18.75 -10.17
N GLY A 416 -13.94 -18.24 -10.72
CA GLY A 416 -13.91 -17.59 -12.01
C GLY A 416 -14.31 -16.12 -12.00
N ASN A 417 -14.48 -15.49 -10.84
CA ASN A 417 -14.75 -14.07 -10.73
C ASN A 417 -13.48 -13.27 -10.98
N GLY A 418 -13.62 -12.08 -11.57
CA GLY A 418 -12.54 -11.15 -11.75
C GLY A 418 -11.98 -10.65 -10.42
N VAL A 419 -10.66 -10.69 -10.26
CA VAL A 419 -9.96 -10.26 -9.03
C VAL A 419 -8.62 -9.62 -9.38
N MET A 420 -8.03 -8.94 -8.40
CA MET A 420 -6.61 -8.60 -8.40
C MET A 420 -5.92 -9.41 -7.30
N LYS A 421 -5.00 -10.29 -7.69
CA LYS A 421 -4.27 -11.18 -6.77
C LYS A 421 -3.05 -10.51 -6.16
N PRO A 422 -2.58 -10.97 -4.99
CA PRO A 422 -1.19 -10.76 -4.59
C PRO A 422 -0.27 -11.28 -5.70
N TRP A 423 0.82 -10.57 -5.97
CA TRP A 423 1.67 -10.86 -7.13
C TRP A 423 2.20 -12.30 -7.17
N TYR A 424 2.46 -12.92 -6.03
CA TYR A 424 2.96 -14.29 -5.94
C TYR A 424 1.89 -15.36 -6.21
N ASP A 425 0.62 -14.98 -6.30
CA ASP A 425 -0.51 -15.84 -6.67
C ASP A 425 -0.96 -15.63 -8.13
N VAL A 426 -0.30 -14.72 -8.86
CA VAL A 426 -0.56 -14.46 -10.28
C VAL A 426 0.01 -15.60 -11.12
N THR A 427 -0.83 -16.22 -11.94
CA THR A 427 -0.45 -17.33 -12.82
C THR A 427 -0.22 -16.86 -14.25
N ASP A 428 0.46 -17.69 -15.08
CA ASP A 428 0.65 -17.41 -16.51
C ASP A 428 -0.69 -17.17 -17.22
N LYS A 429 -1.74 -17.91 -16.84
CA LYS A 429 -3.09 -17.72 -17.38
C LYS A 429 -3.67 -16.36 -17.01
N ASP A 430 -3.46 -15.90 -15.80
CA ASP A 430 -3.88 -14.56 -15.37
C ASP A 430 -3.17 -13.49 -16.20
N ILE A 431 -1.85 -13.67 -16.42
CA ILE A 431 -1.04 -12.76 -17.26
C ILE A 431 -1.61 -12.69 -18.68
N ASP A 432 -1.89 -13.84 -19.30
CA ASP A 432 -2.46 -13.87 -20.65
C ASP A 432 -3.84 -13.19 -20.71
N ASN A 433 -4.71 -13.43 -19.72
CA ASN A 433 -6.03 -12.78 -19.65
C ASN A 433 -5.92 -11.25 -19.49
N ILE A 434 -4.98 -10.77 -18.68
CA ILE A 434 -4.73 -9.33 -18.46
C ILE A 434 -4.20 -8.68 -19.73
N LEU A 435 -3.24 -9.32 -20.41
CA LEU A 435 -2.69 -8.84 -21.67
C LEU A 435 -3.75 -8.84 -22.78
N ASP A 436 -4.62 -9.84 -22.84
CA ASP A 436 -5.70 -9.92 -23.80
C ASP A 436 -6.75 -8.80 -23.64
N ALA A 437 -6.96 -8.34 -22.40
CA ALA A 437 -7.87 -7.23 -22.08
C ALA A 437 -7.27 -5.84 -22.32
N THR A 438 -5.96 -5.75 -22.54
CA THR A 438 -5.24 -4.47 -22.64
C THR A 438 -4.79 -4.21 -24.08
N THR A 439 -4.97 -2.97 -24.53
CA THR A 439 -4.34 -2.46 -25.77
C THR A 439 -3.43 -1.28 -25.45
N TRP A 440 -2.48 -1.01 -26.32
CA TRP A 440 -1.57 0.12 -26.21
C TRP A 440 -1.87 1.10 -27.35
N ASN A 441 -2.39 2.25 -26.98
CA ASN A 441 -2.70 3.29 -27.93
C ASN A 441 -1.51 4.23 -28.11
N TYR A 442 -1.29 4.66 -29.35
CA TYR A 442 -0.31 5.70 -29.57
C TYR A 442 -0.74 7.00 -28.88
N ALA A 443 0.23 7.70 -28.30
CA ALA A 443 0.00 8.91 -27.51
C ALA A 443 -0.75 9.99 -28.30
N ASP A 444 -1.62 10.72 -27.62
CA ASP A 444 -2.21 11.95 -28.15
C ASP A 444 -1.14 13.03 -28.29
N LEU A 445 -0.75 13.35 -29.50
CA LEU A 445 0.27 14.35 -29.79
C LEU A 445 -0.13 15.79 -29.38
N GLY A 446 -1.40 16.01 -29.04
CA GLY A 446 -1.87 17.23 -28.43
C GLY A 446 -1.38 17.42 -26.98
N TYR A 447 -1.23 16.31 -26.26
CA TYR A 447 -0.70 16.28 -24.88
C TYR A 447 0.77 15.86 -24.84
N PHE A 448 1.16 14.85 -25.62
CA PHE A 448 2.47 14.21 -25.61
C PHE A 448 3.16 14.38 -26.99
N ARG A 449 3.69 15.55 -27.24
CA ARG A 449 4.32 15.89 -28.54
C ARG A 449 5.50 14.98 -28.88
N GLY A 450 6.18 14.47 -27.85
CA GLY A 450 7.29 13.53 -27.99
C GLY A 450 6.87 12.12 -28.42
N GLY A 451 5.57 11.79 -28.37
CA GLY A 451 5.05 10.46 -28.70
C GLY A 451 4.97 9.52 -27.49
N GLY A 452 5.04 8.22 -27.76
CA GLY A 452 4.95 7.16 -26.76
C GLY A 452 3.69 6.35 -26.82
N TYR A 453 3.44 5.53 -25.81
CA TYR A 453 2.32 4.60 -25.75
C TYR A 453 1.63 4.63 -24.41
N SER A 454 0.30 4.58 -24.42
CA SER A 454 -0.56 4.56 -23.24
C SER A 454 -1.36 3.26 -23.20
N SER A 455 -1.43 2.61 -22.04
CA SER A 455 -2.30 1.43 -21.85
C SER A 455 -3.77 1.84 -21.95
N ARG A 456 -4.63 0.91 -22.39
CA ARG A 456 -6.07 1.12 -22.49
C ARG A 456 -6.83 -0.13 -22.13
N PHE A 457 -7.71 -0.02 -21.16
CA PHE A 457 -8.67 -1.04 -20.74
C PHE A 457 -9.82 -0.38 -19.95
N VAL A 458 -10.89 -1.13 -19.69
CA VAL A 458 -11.92 -0.78 -18.70
C VAL A 458 -11.77 -1.73 -17.55
N THR A 459 -11.76 -1.20 -16.31
CA THR A 459 -11.70 -2.04 -15.11
C THR A 459 -12.93 -2.93 -14.98
N GLU A 460 -12.73 -4.17 -14.49
CA GLU A 460 -13.83 -5.10 -14.20
C GLU A 460 -14.85 -4.44 -13.27
N ALA A 461 -16.11 -4.77 -13.45
CA ALA A 461 -17.21 -4.22 -12.69
C ALA A 461 -17.44 -4.95 -11.36
N GLU A 462 -18.13 -4.29 -10.45
CA GLU A 462 -18.58 -4.81 -9.17
C GLU A 462 -17.47 -5.30 -8.22
N MET A 463 -16.21 -4.93 -8.50
CA MET A 463 -15.10 -5.23 -7.62
C MET A 463 -15.08 -4.29 -6.42
N PRO A 464 -14.99 -4.80 -5.18
CA PRO A 464 -14.76 -3.94 -4.04
C PRO A 464 -13.41 -3.24 -4.19
N CYS A 465 -13.35 -1.94 -3.88
CA CYS A 465 -12.13 -1.16 -3.96
C CYS A 465 -12.08 -0.07 -2.89
N THR A 466 -10.87 0.39 -2.61
CA THR A 466 -10.56 1.47 -1.68
C THR A 466 -9.75 2.52 -2.40
N MET A 467 -10.25 3.74 -2.43
CA MET A 467 -9.53 4.91 -2.92
C MET A 467 -8.98 5.69 -1.72
N ILE A 468 -7.72 6.12 -1.80
CA ILE A 468 -7.10 6.93 -0.75
C ILE A 468 -6.37 8.15 -1.32
N ARG A 469 -6.23 9.16 -0.47
CA ARG A 469 -5.36 10.31 -0.73
C ARG A 469 -4.63 10.72 0.53
N LEU A 470 -3.30 10.81 0.44
CA LEU A 470 -2.46 11.43 1.46
C LEU A 470 -2.26 12.90 1.11
N ASN A 471 -2.51 13.77 2.07
CA ASN A 471 -2.32 15.22 1.92
C ASN A 471 -1.39 15.76 2.99
N LEU A 472 -0.63 16.81 2.70
CA LEU A 472 0.09 17.61 3.69
C LEU A 472 -0.66 18.93 3.86
N VAL A 473 -1.18 19.16 5.06
CA VAL A 473 -1.93 20.38 5.39
C VAL A 473 -1.10 21.26 6.31
N LYS A 474 -0.79 22.48 5.87
CA LYS A 474 0.02 23.41 6.67
C LYS A 474 -0.63 23.69 8.02
N GLY A 475 0.12 23.47 9.09
CA GLY A 475 -0.32 23.62 10.47
C GLY A 475 -0.98 22.36 11.07
N LEU A 476 -1.30 21.36 10.24
CA LEU A 476 -1.87 20.09 10.68
C LEU A 476 -0.91 18.91 10.47
N GLY A 477 -0.14 18.93 9.39
CA GLY A 477 0.73 17.83 8.99
C GLY A 477 0.09 16.88 7.97
N PRO A 478 0.52 15.62 7.92
CA PRO A 478 -0.03 14.62 7.03
C PRO A 478 -1.43 14.21 7.47
N VAL A 479 -2.31 13.98 6.49
CA VAL A 479 -3.71 13.56 6.70
C VAL A 479 -4.10 12.57 5.60
N LEU A 480 -4.69 11.44 5.96
CA LEU A 480 -5.22 10.48 4.99
C LEU A 480 -6.73 10.63 4.82
N GLN A 481 -7.20 10.53 3.58
CA GLN A 481 -8.61 10.34 3.22
C GLN A 481 -8.80 8.93 2.65
N ILE A 482 -9.92 8.28 2.98
CA ILE A 482 -10.25 6.90 2.56
C ILE A 482 -11.70 6.89 2.07
N ALA A 483 -11.93 6.35 0.87
CA ALA A 483 -13.25 6.07 0.35
C ALA A 483 -13.32 4.63 -0.15
N GLU A 484 -14.03 3.77 0.58
CA GLU A 484 -14.37 2.42 0.12
C GLU A 484 -15.60 2.45 -0.77
N GLY A 485 -15.65 1.56 -1.75
CA GLY A 485 -16.76 1.43 -2.67
C GLY A 485 -16.57 0.27 -3.64
N TRP A 486 -17.12 0.42 -4.82
CA TRP A 486 -17.08 -0.62 -5.86
C TRP A 486 -16.84 0.00 -7.23
N THR A 487 -16.24 -0.76 -8.11
CA THR A 487 -16.27 -0.47 -9.54
C THR A 487 -17.70 -0.69 -10.05
N VAL A 488 -18.11 0.11 -11.03
CA VAL A 488 -19.50 0.12 -11.51
C VAL A 488 -19.62 -0.66 -12.81
N HIS A 489 -20.67 -1.47 -12.94
CA HIS A 489 -21.09 -2.03 -14.22
C HIS A 489 -21.90 -1.01 -15.02
N LEU A 490 -21.48 -0.75 -16.23
CA LEU A 490 -22.24 -0.03 -17.24
C LEU A 490 -22.28 -0.86 -18.53
N PRO A 491 -23.41 -0.90 -19.26
CA PRO A 491 -23.44 -1.51 -20.58
C PRO A 491 -22.35 -0.93 -21.51
N ASP A 492 -21.77 -1.76 -22.38
CA ASP A 492 -20.66 -1.36 -23.25
C ASP A 492 -20.94 -0.09 -24.05
N GLU A 493 -22.15 0.03 -24.59
CA GLU A 493 -22.57 1.24 -25.33
C GLU A 493 -22.61 2.50 -24.45
N VAL A 494 -22.97 2.36 -23.18
CA VAL A 494 -23.01 3.45 -22.21
C VAL A 494 -21.58 3.86 -21.84
N THR A 495 -20.76 2.87 -21.52
CA THR A 495 -19.32 3.06 -21.24
C THR A 495 -18.65 3.79 -22.39
N ASP A 496 -18.82 3.32 -23.63
CA ASP A 496 -18.21 3.92 -24.82
C ASP A 496 -18.65 5.38 -25.02
N LYS A 497 -19.95 5.68 -24.86
CA LYS A 497 -20.49 7.04 -24.98
C LYS A 497 -19.95 8.00 -23.92
N LEU A 498 -19.80 7.54 -22.68
CA LEU A 498 -19.27 8.37 -21.60
C LEU A 498 -17.76 8.54 -21.72
N TRP A 499 -17.05 7.47 -22.01
CA TRP A 499 -15.59 7.47 -22.15
C TRP A 499 -15.13 8.35 -23.32
N LYS A 500 -15.83 8.35 -24.46
CA LYS A 500 -15.57 9.24 -25.61
C LYS A 500 -15.72 10.75 -25.30
N ARG A 501 -16.34 11.10 -24.17
CA ARG A 501 -16.44 12.49 -23.70
C ARG A 501 -15.23 12.94 -22.85
N THR A 502 -14.29 12.05 -22.64
CA THR A 502 -13.03 12.30 -21.93
C THR A 502 -11.87 11.93 -22.86
N ASP A 503 -10.77 11.47 -22.33
CA ASP A 503 -9.70 10.91 -23.11
C ASP A 503 -9.79 9.38 -23.16
N TYR A 504 -10.52 8.86 -24.15
CA TYR A 504 -10.81 7.45 -24.26
C TYR A 504 -9.64 6.59 -24.80
N THR A 505 -8.47 7.19 -24.96
CA THR A 505 -7.22 6.49 -25.24
C THR A 505 -6.59 5.90 -23.98
N TRP A 506 -7.08 6.25 -22.79
CA TRP A 506 -6.52 5.91 -21.50
C TRP A 506 -7.39 4.89 -20.74
N PRO A 507 -6.86 4.22 -19.70
CA PRO A 507 -7.64 3.31 -18.86
C PRO A 507 -8.82 4.03 -18.19
N CYS A 508 -9.90 3.29 -17.97
CA CYS A 508 -11.14 3.83 -17.43
C CYS A 508 -11.63 3.01 -16.23
N THR A 509 -11.89 3.69 -15.13
CA THR A 509 -12.53 3.13 -13.94
C THR A 509 -13.75 3.96 -13.57
N TRP A 510 -14.90 3.31 -13.41
CA TRP A 510 -16.12 3.90 -12.84
C TRP A 510 -16.20 3.51 -11.39
N PHE A 511 -16.20 4.46 -10.46
CA PHE A 511 -16.16 4.22 -9.02
C PHE A 511 -17.40 4.76 -8.32
N ALA A 512 -18.14 3.89 -7.63
CA ALA A 512 -19.25 4.24 -6.76
C ALA A 512 -18.83 4.05 -5.29
N PRO A 513 -18.66 5.14 -4.51
CA PRO A 513 -18.30 5.02 -3.11
C PRO A 513 -19.45 4.44 -2.29
N ARG A 514 -19.13 3.69 -1.24
CA ARG A 514 -20.12 3.28 -0.22
C ARG A 514 -20.59 4.53 0.53
N THR A 515 -21.90 4.82 0.45
CA THR A 515 -22.51 5.96 1.12
C THR A 515 -22.97 5.61 2.53
N THR A 516 -22.85 6.56 3.45
CA THR A 516 -23.35 6.45 4.83
C THR A 516 -24.63 7.28 5.05
N GLY A 517 -25.01 8.11 4.06
CA GLY A 517 -26.17 8.98 4.11
C GLY A 517 -25.91 10.35 4.77
N GLU A 518 -24.70 10.61 5.23
CA GLU A 518 -24.32 11.85 5.93
C GLU A 518 -22.91 12.32 5.59
N GLY A 519 -22.63 13.59 5.89
CA GLY A 519 -21.32 14.21 5.74
C GLY A 519 -20.74 14.08 4.33
N ALA A 520 -19.44 13.85 4.24
CA ALA A 520 -18.73 13.66 2.98
C ALA A 520 -19.11 12.38 2.22
N PHE A 521 -19.84 11.47 2.86
CA PHE A 521 -20.30 10.20 2.26
C PHE A 521 -21.82 10.15 2.08
N LYS A 522 -22.47 11.29 1.91
CA LYS A 522 -23.89 11.35 1.62
C LYS A 522 -24.20 10.80 0.21
N THR A 523 -23.45 11.20 -0.78
CA THR A 523 -23.52 10.72 -2.17
C THR A 523 -22.12 10.64 -2.80
N ALA A 524 -22.01 10.08 -4.00
CA ALA A 524 -20.77 10.11 -4.78
C ALA A 524 -20.30 11.56 -5.09
N TYR A 525 -21.24 12.49 -5.26
CA TYR A 525 -20.92 13.91 -5.41
C TYR A 525 -20.22 14.47 -4.18
N ASP A 526 -20.74 14.16 -3.00
CA ASP A 526 -20.17 14.68 -1.74
C ASP A 526 -18.78 14.12 -1.51
N VAL A 527 -18.51 12.87 -1.87
CA VAL A 527 -17.16 12.28 -1.82
C VAL A 527 -16.20 13.08 -2.70
N MET A 528 -16.54 13.29 -3.97
CA MET A 528 -15.69 14.04 -4.90
C MET A 528 -15.51 15.50 -4.46
N ASN A 529 -16.57 16.14 -4.00
CA ASN A 529 -16.55 17.55 -3.57
C ASN A 529 -15.70 17.79 -2.32
N ASN A 530 -15.50 16.76 -1.49
CA ASN A 530 -14.68 16.80 -0.28
C ASN A 530 -13.31 16.12 -0.46
N TRP A 531 -13.00 15.64 -1.66
CA TRP A 531 -11.70 15.01 -1.94
C TRP A 531 -10.59 16.07 -2.03
N GLY A 532 -9.48 15.84 -1.32
CA GLY A 532 -8.46 16.86 -1.06
C GLY A 532 -7.46 17.10 -2.19
N ALA A 533 -7.57 16.39 -3.33
CA ALA A 533 -6.63 16.53 -4.44
C ALA A 533 -7.26 16.09 -5.78
N ASN A 534 -6.53 16.36 -6.86
CA ASN A 534 -6.89 15.87 -8.20
C ASN A 534 -6.56 14.38 -8.42
N HIS A 535 -5.74 13.77 -7.57
CA HIS A 535 -5.35 12.37 -7.66
C HIS A 535 -5.91 11.52 -6.52
N GLY A 536 -6.02 10.21 -6.76
CA GLY A 536 -6.30 9.18 -5.79
C GLY A 536 -5.54 7.90 -6.13
N ALA A 537 -5.07 7.20 -5.10
CA ALA A 537 -4.52 5.86 -5.23
C ALA A 537 -5.62 4.84 -4.95
N ILE A 538 -5.70 3.77 -5.76
CA ILE A 538 -6.78 2.79 -5.65
C ILE A 538 -6.20 1.38 -5.50
N SER A 539 -6.75 0.62 -4.57
CA SER A 539 -6.52 -0.81 -4.40
C SER A 539 -7.84 -1.58 -4.48
N TYR A 540 -7.82 -2.77 -5.05
CA TYR A 540 -8.97 -3.64 -4.93
C TYR A 540 -9.08 -4.25 -3.53
N GLY A 541 -10.32 -4.45 -3.07
CA GLY A 541 -10.68 -4.84 -1.72
C GLY A 541 -11.07 -3.66 -0.83
N HIS A 542 -11.88 -3.92 0.20
CA HIS A 542 -12.16 -2.97 1.27
C HIS A 542 -11.07 -3.12 2.33
N ILE A 543 -10.02 -2.32 2.22
CA ILE A 543 -8.83 -2.34 3.08
C ILE A 543 -8.72 -1.11 3.99
N GLY A 544 -9.78 -0.32 4.08
CA GLY A 544 -9.80 0.92 4.86
C GLY A 544 -9.49 0.69 6.35
N ALA A 545 -9.95 -0.42 6.93
CA ALA A 545 -9.64 -0.75 8.32
C ALA A 545 -8.16 -1.06 8.55
N ASP A 546 -7.50 -1.78 7.63
CA ASP A 546 -6.05 -2.02 7.68
C ASP A 546 -5.25 -0.71 7.50
N LEU A 547 -5.72 0.19 6.63
CA LEU A 547 -5.13 1.53 6.43
C LEU A 547 -5.24 2.39 7.69
N ILE A 548 -6.39 2.42 8.38
CA ILE A 548 -6.55 3.14 9.66
C ILE A 548 -5.58 2.60 10.71
N THR A 549 -5.41 1.28 10.78
CA THR A 549 -4.45 0.64 11.69
C THR A 549 -3.01 1.04 11.35
N LEU A 550 -2.62 1.00 10.08
CA LEU A 550 -1.31 1.44 9.61
C LEU A 550 -1.06 2.93 9.91
N CYS A 551 -2.03 3.78 9.59
CA CYS A 551 -1.92 5.23 9.84
C CYS A 551 -1.80 5.57 11.33
N SER A 552 -2.47 4.81 12.20
CA SER A 552 -2.30 4.95 13.66
C SER A 552 -0.87 4.62 14.10
N MET A 553 -0.22 3.62 13.49
CA MET A 553 1.20 3.30 13.75
C MET A 553 2.12 4.42 13.25
N LEU A 554 1.86 4.94 12.05
CA LEU A 554 2.62 6.04 11.45
C LEU A 554 2.34 7.41 12.06
N ARG A 555 1.37 7.54 12.94
CA ARG A 555 0.90 8.82 13.52
C ARG A 555 0.33 9.78 12.47
N ILE A 556 -0.31 9.24 11.44
CA ILE A 556 -1.01 9.99 10.40
C ILE A 556 -2.51 9.93 10.70
N PRO A 557 -3.18 11.04 11.02
CA PRO A 557 -4.62 11.02 11.27
C PRO A 557 -5.41 10.75 9.99
N VAL A 558 -6.54 10.05 10.13
CA VAL A 558 -7.49 9.83 9.04
C VAL A 558 -8.62 10.83 9.17
N ALA A 559 -8.73 11.76 8.21
CA ALA A 559 -9.65 12.89 8.28
C ALA A 559 -11.04 12.59 7.72
N MET A 560 -11.13 11.65 6.79
CA MET A 560 -12.36 11.34 6.05
C MET A 560 -12.35 9.86 5.72
N HIS A 561 -13.36 9.12 6.18
CA HIS A 561 -13.51 7.70 5.83
C HIS A 561 -14.95 7.21 5.97
N ASN A 562 -15.30 6.16 5.22
CA ASN A 562 -16.57 5.44 5.31
C ASN A 562 -16.40 3.99 5.83
N VAL A 563 -15.29 3.71 6.50
CA VAL A 563 -15.02 2.41 7.12
C VAL A 563 -15.99 2.20 8.28
N PRO A 564 -16.67 1.02 8.38
CA PRO A 564 -17.56 0.73 9.50
C PRO A 564 -16.83 0.78 10.84
N GLU A 565 -17.47 1.38 11.84
CA GLU A 565 -16.89 1.57 13.19
C GLU A 565 -16.40 0.26 13.82
N LYS A 566 -17.16 -0.82 13.65
CA LYS A 566 -16.84 -2.15 14.19
C LYS A 566 -15.53 -2.75 13.67
N ASP A 567 -15.07 -2.29 12.50
CA ASP A 567 -13.88 -2.81 11.82
C ASP A 567 -12.62 -1.99 12.16
N ILE A 568 -12.81 -0.83 12.83
CA ILE A 568 -11.71 0.08 13.16
C ILE A 568 -10.89 -0.46 14.32
N PHE A 569 -9.57 -0.54 14.13
CA PHE A 569 -8.63 -0.99 15.15
C PHE A 569 -7.48 0.00 15.33
N ARG A 570 -7.40 0.59 16.51
CA ARG A 570 -6.46 1.66 16.88
C ARG A 570 -5.75 1.33 18.20
N PRO A 571 -4.63 2.00 18.53
CA PRO A 571 -4.03 1.91 19.87
C PRO A 571 -5.05 2.27 20.96
N ALA A 572 -5.07 1.51 22.05
CA ALA A 572 -6.02 1.73 23.14
C ALA A 572 -5.99 3.17 23.73
N ALA A 573 -4.80 3.79 23.73
CA ALA A 573 -4.62 5.16 24.20
C ALA A 573 -5.43 6.21 23.40
N TRP A 574 -5.81 5.93 22.13
CA TRP A 574 -6.61 6.86 21.32
C TRP A 574 -7.94 7.21 21.96
N ASN A 575 -8.57 6.27 22.67
CA ASN A 575 -9.84 6.51 23.37
C ASN A 575 -9.77 7.63 24.42
N ALA A 576 -8.60 7.89 25.00
CA ALA A 576 -8.39 9.00 25.93
C ALA A 576 -8.46 10.39 25.27
N PHE A 577 -8.34 10.45 23.95
CA PHE A 577 -8.39 11.69 23.18
C PHE A 577 -9.79 12.04 22.66
N GLY A 578 -10.82 11.27 23.03
CA GLY A 578 -12.22 11.48 22.66
C GLY A 578 -12.79 10.30 21.88
N MET A 579 -14.13 10.32 21.70
CA MET A 579 -14.86 9.24 21.03
C MET A 579 -15.42 9.67 19.66
N ASP A 580 -15.14 10.89 19.22
CA ASP A 580 -15.52 11.38 17.91
C ASP A 580 -14.57 10.83 16.82
N LYS A 581 -15.16 10.28 15.77
CA LYS A 581 -14.46 9.47 14.74
C LYS A 581 -13.21 10.12 14.15
N GLU A 582 -13.27 11.44 13.90
CA GLU A 582 -12.19 12.17 13.21
C GLU A 582 -11.26 12.90 14.19
N GLY A 583 -11.82 13.58 15.19
CA GLY A 583 -11.05 14.40 16.13
C GLY A 583 -10.13 13.59 17.04
N GLN A 584 -10.50 12.35 17.36
CA GLN A 584 -9.68 11.42 18.14
C GLN A 584 -8.31 11.17 17.51
N ASP A 585 -8.27 10.84 16.22
CA ASP A 585 -7.02 10.60 15.50
C ASP A 585 -6.13 11.83 15.46
N PHE A 586 -6.70 12.98 15.15
CA PHE A 586 -5.95 14.24 15.11
C PHE A 586 -5.31 14.56 16.46
N ARG A 587 -6.06 14.45 17.53
CA ARG A 587 -5.55 14.77 18.88
C ARG A 587 -4.48 13.77 19.32
N ALA A 588 -4.69 12.48 19.10
CA ALA A 588 -3.73 11.43 19.45
C ALA A 588 -2.44 11.54 18.64
N CYS A 589 -2.55 11.64 17.32
CA CYS A 589 -1.38 11.76 16.43
C CYS A 589 -0.56 13.03 16.73
N ASN A 590 -1.23 14.16 16.98
CA ASN A 590 -0.56 15.41 17.34
C ASN A 590 0.14 15.30 18.71
N ALA A 591 -0.49 14.65 19.70
CA ALA A 591 0.09 14.52 21.05
C ALA A 591 1.32 13.60 21.07
N TYR A 592 1.28 12.48 20.35
CA TYR A 592 2.42 11.56 20.30
C TYR A 592 3.49 12.03 19.31
N GLY A 593 3.13 12.76 18.28
CA GLY A 593 4.03 13.17 17.18
C GLY A 593 4.51 12.00 16.32
N PRO A 594 5.28 12.27 15.27
CA PRO A 594 5.78 11.26 14.35
C PRO A 594 6.75 10.28 15.05
N MET A 595 6.73 9.02 14.56
CA MET A 595 7.44 7.91 15.22
C MET A 595 8.96 8.11 15.23
N TYR A 596 9.52 8.74 14.21
CA TYR A 596 10.97 8.84 14.02
C TYR A 596 11.57 10.22 14.35
N ARG A 597 10.75 11.20 14.81
CA ARG A 597 11.24 12.57 15.12
C ARG A 597 12.32 12.61 16.21
N ASN A 598 12.25 11.75 17.19
CA ASN A 598 13.11 11.80 18.38
C ASN A 598 14.26 10.80 18.36
N ILE A 599 14.61 10.28 17.20
CA ILE A 599 15.81 9.47 17.02
C ILE A 599 16.99 10.43 16.89
N ARG A 600 17.50 10.89 18.00
CA ARG A 600 18.74 11.65 18.10
C ARG A 600 19.79 10.84 18.84
#